data_5420bb0b83053e04abed15fd882784ea
#
_entry.id   5420bb0b83053e04abed15fd882784ea
#
_cell.length_a   1.000
_cell.length_b   1.000
_cell.length_c   1.000
_cell.angle_alpha   90.00
_cell.angle_beta   90.00
_cell.angle_gamma   90.00
#
_symmetry.space_group_name_H-M   'P 1'
#
loop_
_entity.id
_entity.type
_entity.pdbx_description
1 polymer ?
#
loop_
_entity_poly.entity_id
_entity_poly.type
_entity_poly.pdbx_seq_one_letter_code
_entity_poly.pdbx_strand_id
1 'polypeptide(L)'
;SLGMQKLMTSLSRTQSTLLVLNQLKTNINVSNPMMMLSQPWFTPGGKAIIYAYSLRIWLTGLKGKKTFIEDENGYRIGSEVKAKLEKSKFGTQGRICNFKILWAGDNVGIMNDESLLTAIKSSNRLTNSGAWFKLDGYETKFQTATFPKLMKSDAKFSKLVYDIIDEEVIHKFENKTGKAEDFYDLEEEKPDEKNNN
;
A
#
# COMPACT_ATOMS: atom_id res chain seq x y z
N SER A 1 -18.73 -21.62 -5.83
CA SER A 1 -18.92 -20.55 -6.82
C SER A 1 -20.27 -19.85 -6.72
N LEU A 2 -21.41 -20.55 -6.68
CA LEU A 2 -22.75 -19.92 -6.54
C LEU A 2 -22.88 -19.10 -5.25
N GLY A 3 -22.38 -19.62 -4.13
CA GLY A 3 -22.39 -18.91 -2.84
C GLY A 3 -21.61 -17.59 -2.90
N MET A 4 -20.44 -17.57 -3.56
CA MET A 4 -19.66 -16.35 -3.73
C MET A 4 -20.38 -15.32 -4.61
N GLN A 5 -21.04 -15.74 -5.68
CA GLN A 5 -21.83 -14.83 -6.52
C GLN A 5 -22.98 -14.19 -5.74
N LYS A 6 -23.75 -14.98 -4.97
CA LYS A 6 -24.83 -14.46 -4.11
C LYS A 6 -24.30 -13.46 -3.09
N LEU A 7 -23.15 -13.78 -2.45
CA LEU A 7 -22.50 -12.90 -1.48
C LEU A 7 -22.10 -11.56 -2.13
N MET A 8 -21.44 -11.59 -3.29
CA MET A 8 -21.03 -10.39 -4.00
C MET A 8 -22.22 -9.51 -4.42
N THR A 9 -23.31 -10.12 -4.87
CA THR A 9 -24.55 -9.41 -5.20
C THR A 9 -25.13 -8.70 -3.95
N SER A 10 -25.15 -9.38 -2.80
CA SER A 10 -25.64 -8.80 -1.56
C SER A 10 -24.76 -7.65 -1.09
N LEU A 11 -23.43 -7.80 -1.12
CA LEU A 11 -22.47 -6.74 -0.76
C LEU A 11 -22.62 -5.50 -1.65
N SER A 12 -22.76 -5.69 -2.96
CA SER A 12 -22.99 -4.59 -3.90
C SER A 12 -24.29 -3.84 -3.60
N ARG A 13 -25.37 -4.58 -3.35
CA ARG A 13 -26.70 -3.97 -3.04
C ARG A 13 -26.69 -3.18 -1.74
N THR A 14 -25.96 -3.64 -0.72
CA THR A 14 -25.88 -3.00 0.60
C THR A 14 -24.73 -1.99 0.70
N GLN A 15 -23.95 -1.80 -0.37
CA GLN A 15 -22.73 -0.95 -0.39
C GLN A 15 -21.77 -1.29 0.76
N SER A 16 -21.67 -2.59 1.09
CA SER A 16 -20.86 -3.07 2.21
C SER A 16 -19.50 -3.54 1.72
N THR A 17 -18.48 -3.39 2.57
CA THR A 17 -17.15 -3.92 2.35
C THR A 17 -16.94 -5.21 3.15
N LEU A 18 -16.43 -6.24 2.49
CA LEU A 18 -16.07 -7.51 3.12
C LEU A 18 -14.55 -7.66 3.18
N LEU A 19 -14.01 -7.81 4.38
CA LEU A 19 -12.62 -8.17 4.60
C LEU A 19 -12.51 -9.68 4.88
N VAL A 20 -11.76 -10.38 4.03
CA VAL A 20 -11.54 -11.83 4.18
C VAL A 20 -10.08 -12.08 4.55
N LEU A 21 -9.86 -12.71 5.71
CA LEU A 21 -8.55 -13.18 6.13
C LEU A 21 -8.34 -14.61 5.63
N ASN A 22 -7.17 -14.85 5.02
CA ASN A 22 -6.80 -16.17 4.52
C ASN A 22 -5.31 -16.42 4.74
N GLN A 23 -4.90 -17.69 4.71
CA GLN A 23 -3.50 -18.07 4.85
C GLN A 23 -2.84 -18.26 3.49
N LEU A 24 -1.57 -17.86 3.38
CA LEU A 24 -0.71 -18.23 2.28
C LEU A 24 -0.14 -19.64 2.53
N LYS A 25 -0.23 -20.49 1.53
CA LYS A 25 0.40 -21.82 1.54
C LYS A 25 1.51 -21.88 0.52
N THR A 26 2.57 -22.63 0.83
CA THR A 26 3.66 -22.88 -0.11
C THR A 26 3.14 -23.69 -1.30
N ASN A 27 3.50 -23.27 -2.50
CA ASN A 27 3.12 -23.95 -3.72
C ASN A 27 4.10 -25.11 -3.99
N ILE A 28 3.78 -26.29 -3.45
CA ILE A 28 4.62 -27.50 -3.59
C ILE A 28 4.29 -28.32 -4.86
N ASN A 29 3.18 -28.03 -5.54
CA ASN A 29 2.70 -28.79 -6.69
C ASN A 29 3.26 -28.29 -8.03
N VAL A 30 4.31 -27.47 -8.01
CA VAL A 30 4.90 -26.94 -9.24
C VAL A 30 6.06 -27.81 -9.65
N SER A 31 5.89 -28.57 -10.72
CA SER A 31 6.91 -29.48 -11.26
C SER A 31 8.16 -28.76 -11.80
N ASN A 32 8.06 -27.46 -12.06
CA ASN A 32 9.16 -26.66 -12.59
C ASN A 32 9.74 -25.75 -11.49
N PRO A 33 11.04 -25.89 -11.13
CA PRO A 33 11.70 -25.05 -10.13
C PRO A 33 11.64 -23.55 -10.43
N MET A 34 11.63 -23.17 -11.70
CA MET A 34 11.55 -21.76 -12.10
C MET A 34 10.15 -21.16 -11.84
N MET A 35 9.07 -21.94 -12.01
CA MET A 35 7.74 -21.54 -11.63
C MET A 35 7.56 -21.46 -10.10
N MET A 36 8.26 -22.32 -9.35
CA MET A 36 8.28 -22.27 -7.88
C MET A 36 8.91 -20.98 -7.36
N LEU A 37 9.94 -20.46 -8.04
CA LEU A 37 10.56 -19.18 -7.71
C LEU A 37 9.65 -17.99 -8.04
N SER A 38 8.88 -18.06 -9.12
CA SER A 38 7.99 -16.98 -9.56
C SER A 38 6.68 -16.93 -8.77
N GLN A 39 6.15 -18.09 -8.37
CA GLN A 39 4.90 -18.21 -7.62
C GLN A 39 5.04 -19.12 -6.39
N PRO A 40 5.83 -18.72 -5.38
CA PRO A 40 6.12 -19.56 -4.23
C PRO A 40 4.92 -19.78 -3.31
N TRP A 41 3.88 -18.97 -3.45
CA TRP A 41 2.71 -18.99 -2.59
C TRP A 41 1.41 -19.14 -3.37
N PHE A 42 0.43 -19.78 -2.76
CA PHE A 42 -0.95 -19.78 -3.24
C PHE A 42 -1.93 -19.55 -2.09
N THR A 43 -3.13 -19.14 -2.45
CA THR A 43 -4.22 -18.89 -1.49
C THR A 43 -5.26 -19.99 -1.63
N PRO A 44 -5.60 -20.74 -0.56
CA PRO A 44 -6.70 -21.70 -0.58
C PRO A 44 -8.04 -21.02 -0.90
N GLY A 45 -9.02 -21.80 -1.40
CA GLY A 45 -10.38 -21.31 -1.64
C GLY A 45 -10.82 -21.31 -3.10
N GLY A 46 -9.92 -21.70 -4.01
CA GLY A 46 -10.22 -21.90 -5.43
C GLY A 46 -10.38 -20.60 -6.22
N LYS A 47 -10.63 -20.76 -7.53
CA LYS A 47 -10.66 -19.65 -8.49
C LYS A 47 -11.78 -18.64 -8.22
N ALA A 48 -12.91 -19.06 -7.63
CA ALA A 48 -14.05 -18.18 -7.37
C ALA A 48 -13.69 -17.00 -6.44
N ILE A 49 -12.90 -17.27 -5.40
CA ILE A 49 -12.41 -16.22 -4.50
C ILE A 49 -11.46 -15.28 -5.24
N ILE A 50 -10.58 -15.83 -6.09
CA ILE A 50 -9.60 -15.04 -6.85
C ILE A 50 -10.27 -14.03 -7.78
N TYR A 51 -11.42 -14.35 -8.35
CA TYR A 51 -12.17 -13.43 -9.20
C TYR A 51 -13.04 -12.44 -8.43
N ALA A 52 -13.48 -12.80 -7.22
CA ALA A 52 -14.43 -12.01 -6.46
C ALA A 52 -13.80 -10.76 -5.83
N TYR A 53 -12.58 -10.85 -5.26
CA TYR A 53 -12.01 -9.71 -4.54
C TYR A 53 -11.50 -8.60 -5.47
N SER A 54 -11.70 -7.37 -5.02
CA SER A 54 -11.21 -6.16 -5.69
C SER A 54 -9.75 -5.86 -5.32
N LEU A 55 -9.38 -6.09 -4.07
CA LEU A 55 -8.02 -5.97 -3.55
C LEU A 55 -7.56 -7.28 -2.95
N ARG A 56 -6.29 -7.62 -3.16
CA ARG A 56 -5.60 -8.70 -2.45
C ARG A 56 -4.24 -8.21 -1.96
N ILE A 57 -4.05 -8.29 -0.66
CA ILE A 57 -2.80 -7.90 -0.01
C ILE A 57 -2.17 -9.15 0.59
N TRP A 58 -0.92 -9.39 0.26
CA TRP A 58 -0.11 -10.43 0.88
C TRP A 58 0.73 -9.83 1.98
N LEU A 59 0.61 -10.41 3.18
CA LEU A 59 1.44 -10.11 4.31
C LEU A 59 2.44 -11.25 4.49
N THR A 60 3.72 -10.95 4.37
CA THR A 60 4.80 -11.93 4.51
C THR A 60 5.88 -11.40 5.44
N GLY A 61 6.49 -12.29 6.23
CA GLY A 61 7.70 -11.95 6.97
C GLY A 61 8.88 -11.69 6.03
N LEU A 62 9.77 -10.81 6.43
CA LEU A 62 11.05 -10.65 5.76
C LEU A 62 11.93 -11.87 6.04
N LYS A 63 12.78 -12.24 5.10
CA LYS A 63 13.76 -13.32 5.30
C LYS A 63 15.04 -12.75 5.92
N GLY A 64 15.55 -13.43 6.95
CA GLY A 64 16.86 -13.11 7.54
C GLY A 64 16.80 -12.75 9.03
N LYS A 65 17.99 -12.52 9.63
CA LYS A 65 18.13 -12.20 11.06
C LYS A 65 17.46 -10.87 11.46
N LYS A 66 17.33 -9.93 10.52
CA LYS A 66 16.68 -8.63 10.75
C LYS A 66 15.15 -8.65 10.73
N THR A 67 14.52 -9.80 10.54
CA THR A 67 13.06 -9.93 10.50
C THR A 67 12.42 -9.74 11.87
N PHE A 68 13.15 -10.10 12.94
CA PHE A 68 12.67 -9.96 14.29
C PHE A 68 13.26 -8.72 14.95
N ILE A 69 12.44 -8.07 15.75
CA ILE A 69 12.83 -6.96 16.61
C ILE A 69 13.09 -7.58 17.97
N GLU A 70 14.25 -7.34 18.52
CA GLU A 70 14.70 -7.86 19.81
C GLU A 70 14.84 -6.71 20.79
N ASP A 71 14.57 -6.99 22.07
CA ASP A 71 14.83 -6.06 23.17
C ASP A 71 16.32 -6.08 23.57
N GLU A 72 16.68 -5.31 24.59
CA GLU A 72 18.05 -5.22 25.11
C GLU A 72 18.58 -6.56 25.64
N ASN A 73 17.70 -7.49 25.98
CA ASN A 73 18.03 -8.83 26.49
C ASN A 73 18.04 -9.90 25.39
N GLY A 74 17.78 -9.51 24.12
CA GLY A 74 17.73 -10.42 22.99
C GLY A 74 16.41 -11.18 22.85
N TYR A 75 15.34 -10.83 23.59
CA TYR A 75 14.01 -11.38 23.42
C TYR A 75 13.31 -10.77 22.23
N ARG A 76 12.66 -11.62 21.45
CA ARG A 76 11.88 -11.18 20.28
C ARG A 76 10.59 -10.51 20.71
N ILE A 77 10.48 -9.23 20.50
CA ILE A 77 9.33 -8.39 20.86
C ILE A 77 8.50 -7.94 19.67
N GLY A 78 8.97 -8.19 18.46
CA GLY A 78 8.28 -7.78 17.25
C GLY A 78 8.82 -8.41 15.98
N SER A 79 8.22 -8.05 14.85
CA SER A 79 8.71 -8.42 13.53
C SER A 79 8.45 -7.35 12.50
N GLU A 80 9.25 -7.35 11.45
CA GLU A 80 9.01 -6.57 10.26
C GLU A 80 8.19 -7.38 9.24
N VAL A 81 7.13 -6.78 8.75
CA VAL A 81 6.18 -7.38 7.81
C VAL A 81 6.25 -6.63 6.50
N LYS A 82 6.29 -7.39 5.41
CA LYS A 82 6.15 -6.90 4.05
C LYS A 82 4.72 -7.07 3.59
N ALA A 83 4.04 -5.96 3.29
CA ALA A 83 2.77 -5.94 2.61
C ALA A 83 2.98 -5.73 1.11
N LYS A 84 2.40 -6.59 0.28
CA LYS A 84 2.41 -6.48 -1.18
C LYS A 84 0.99 -6.44 -1.71
N LEU A 85 0.65 -5.41 -2.46
CA LEU A 85 -0.62 -5.36 -3.19
C LEU A 85 -0.54 -6.30 -4.40
N GLU A 86 -0.97 -7.53 -4.21
CA GLU A 86 -0.87 -8.59 -5.22
C GLU A 86 -1.88 -8.41 -6.35
N LYS A 87 -3.07 -7.92 -6.03
CA LYS A 87 -4.12 -7.62 -7.00
C LYS A 87 -4.85 -6.34 -6.62
N SER A 88 -5.14 -5.51 -7.62
CA SER A 88 -6.01 -4.35 -7.50
C SER A 88 -6.89 -4.26 -8.75
N LYS A 89 -8.18 -3.97 -8.56
CA LYS A 89 -9.10 -3.56 -9.63
C LYS A 89 -9.18 -2.03 -9.77
N PHE A 90 -8.50 -1.29 -8.88
CA PHE A 90 -8.54 0.17 -8.81
C PHE A 90 -7.27 0.84 -9.34
N GLY A 91 -6.50 0.16 -10.17
CA GLY A 91 -5.28 0.70 -10.75
C GLY A 91 -4.01 -0.05 -10.34
N THR A 92 -2.99 0.64 -9.86
CA THR A 92 -1.65 0.10 -9.64
C THR A 92 -1.63 -1.11 -8.71
N GLN A 93 -1.09 -2.21 -9.21
CA GLN A 93 -0.77 -3.40 -8.42
C GLN A 93 0.74 -3.57 -8.28
N GLY A 94 1.17 -4.47 -7.41
CA GLY A 94 2.59 -4.75 -7.17
C GLY A 94 3.26 -3.79 -6.19
N ARG A 95 2.56 -2.76 -5.68
CA ARG A 95 3.09 -1.87 -4.64
C ARG A 95 3.44 -2.64 -3.38
N ILE A 96 4.53 -2.23 -2.74
CA ILE A 96 5.07 -2.89 -1.56
C ILE A 96 5.29 -1.81 -0.51
N CYS A 97 4.91 -2.12 0.75
CA CYS A 97 5.38 -1.40 1.92
C CYS A 97 5.83 -2.37 2.99
N ASN A 98 6.78 -1.94 3.80
CA ASN A 98 7.21 -2.66 4.97
C ASN A 98 6.77 -1.88 6.21
N PHE A 99 6.38 -2.59 7.24
CA PHE A 99 6.04 -2.01 8.53
C PHE A 99 6.40 -2.96 9.66
N LYS A 100 6.58 -2.42 10.85
CA LYS A 100 6.94 -3.17 12.05
C LYS A 100 5.73 -3.38 12.93
N ILE A 101 5.59 -4.57 13.49
CA ILE A 101 4.60 -4.90 14.51
C ILE A 101 5.34 -5.31 15.78
N LEU A 102 5.01 -4.70 16.90
CA LEU A 102 5.43 -5.12 18.21
C LEU A 102 4.30 -5.87 18.91
N TRP A 103 4.59 -7.02 19.50
CA TRP A 103 3.65 -7.80 20.31
C TRP A 103 3.98 -7.81 21.80
N ALA A 104 5.14 -7.26 22.18
CA ALA A 104 5.56 -7.09 23.55
C ALA A 104 6.32 -5.78 23.75
N GLY A 105 6.52 -5.37 25.00
CA GLY A 105 7.12 -4.09 25.37
C GLY A 105 6.09 -2.98 25.58
N ASP A 106 6.57 -1.75 25.76
CA ASP A 106 5.73 -0.59 26.14
C ASP A 106 4.81 -0.08 24.99
N ASN A 107 5.15 -0.39 23.75
CA ASN A 107 4.45 0.12 22.57
C ASN A 107 3.98 -1.03 21.67
N VAL A 108 3.03 -1.83 22.17
CA VAL A 108 2.45 -2.93 21.39
C VAL A 108 1.59 -2.39 20.25
N GLY A 109 1.75 -2.98 19.04
CA GLY A 109 0.99 -2.62 17.85
C GLY A 109 1.86 -2.31 16.63
N ILE A 110 1.29 -1.65 15.63
CA ILE A 110 2.02 -1.21 14.44
C ILE A 110 2.82 0.05 14.77
N MET A 111 4.11 0.05 14.42
CA MET A 111 4.99 1.23 14.55
C MET A 111 4.72 2.21 13.40
N ASN A 112 3.59 2.91 13.50
CA ASN A 112 3.10 3.77 12.43
C ASN A 112 4.04 4.95 12.13
N ASP A 113 4.64 5.54 13.16
CA ASP A 113 5.53 6.69 13.00
C ASP A 113 6.76 6.36 12.13
N GLU A 114 7.33 5.16 12.27
CA GLU A 114 8.43 4.71 11.40
C GLU A 114 7.97 4.52 9.95
N SER A 115 6.76 4.00 9.75
CA SER A 115 6.17 3.82 8.42
C SER A 115 5.92 5.15 7.73
N LEU A 116 5.36 6.13 8.45
CA LEU A 116 5.14 7.50 7.97
C LEU A 116 6.46 8.19 7.62
N LEU A 117 7.47 8.10 8.49
CA LEU A 117 8.79 8.67 8.21
C LEU A 117 9.42 8.03 6.97
N THR A 118 9.28 6.72 6.79
CA THR A 118 9.77 6.02 5.60
C THR A 118 9.04 6.48 4.35
N ALA A 119 7.73 6.68 4.44
CA ALA A 119 6.91 7.18 3.33
C ALA A 119 7.32 8.59 2.90
N ILE A 120 7.49 9.53 3.84
CA ILE A 120 7.90 10.91 3.48
C ILE A 120 9.36 10.99 2.99
N LYS A 121 10.24 10.07 3.40
CA LYS A 121 11.61 9.98 2.84
C LYS A 121 11.63 9.65 1.34
N SER A 122 10.58 9.07 0.81
CA SER A 122 10.43 8.81 -0.62
C SER A 122 9.84 10.00 -1.40
N SER A 123 9.39 11.04 -0.70
CA SER A 123 8.86 12.26 -1.31
C SER A 123 9.99 13.23 -1.68
N ASN A 124 9.71 14.14 -2.62
CA ASN A 124 10.64 15.21 -3.00
C ASN A 124 10.62 16.39 -2.02
N ARG A 125 9.70 16.38 -1.04
CA ARG A 125 9.48 17.47 -0.09
C ARG A 125 10.24 17.33 1.22
N LEU A 126 11.04 16.26 1.36
CA LEU A 126 11.93 16.07 2.50
C LEU A 126 13.38 16.20 2.07
N THR A 127 14.08 17.20 2.61
CA THR A 127 15.51 17.40 2.40
C THR A 127 16.30 16.80 3.55
N ASN A 128 17.36 16.06 3.24
CA ASN A 128 18.24 15.45 4.22
C ASN A 128 19.59 16.19 4.27
N SER A 129 20.06 16.50 5.45
CA SER A 129 21.38 17.08 5.71
C SER A 129 22.03 16.32 6.90
N GLY A 130 22.70 15.22 6.61
CA GLY A 130 23.24 14.31 7.62
C GLY A 130 22.14 13.65 8.45
N ALA A 131 22.15 13.87 9.77
CA ALA A 131 21.14 13.35 10.68
C ALA A 131 19.86 14.21 10.74
N TRP A 132 19.86 15.36 10.08
CA TRP A 132 18.78 16.32 10.14
C TRP A 132 17.93 16.29 8.90
N PHE A 133 16.62 16.34 9.11
CA PHE A 133 15.59 16.43 8.07
C PHE A 133 14.92 17.79 8.11
N LYS A 134 14.65 18.36 6.95
CA LYS A 134 13.82 19.54 6.78
C LYS A 134 12.66 19.19 5.86
N LEU A 135 11.44 19.40 6.36
CA LEU A 135 10.21 19.21 5.60
C LEU A 135 9.83 20.53 4.94
N ASP A 136 9.49 20.48 3.66
CA ASP A 136 8.99 21.64 2.94
C ASP A 136 7.67 22.13 3.55
N GLY A 137 7.58 23.44 3.80
CA GLY A 137 6.44 24.02 4.53
C GLY A 137 6.54 23.94 6.06
N TYR A 138 7.64 23.41 6.62
CA TYR A 138 7.92 23.40 8.06
C TYR A 138 9.27 24.01 8.36
N GLU A 139 9.33 25.01 9.27
CA GLU A 139 10.53 25.80 9.49
C GLU A 139 11.61 25.06 10.26
N THR A 140 11.22 24.23 11.24
CA THR A 140 12.14 23.56 12.16
C THR A 140 12.67 22.28 11.57
N LYS A 141 14.00 22.07 11.67
CA LYS A 141 14.63 20.79 11.34
C LYS A 141 14.37 19.78 12.46
N PHE A 142 14.27 18.52 12.11
CA PHE A 142 14.06 17.42 13.05
C PHE A 142 14.97 16.23 12.75
N GLN A 143 15.08 15.32 13.70
CA GLN A 143 15.81 14.05 13.57
C GLN A 143 14.84 12.87 13.62
N THR A 144 15.27 11.69 13.17
CA THR A 144 14.49 10.46 13.24
C THR A 144 13.93 10.20 14.65
N ALA A 145 14.74 10.42 15.70
CA ALA A 145 14.34 10.19 17.09
C ALA A 145 13.27 11.17 17.60
N THR A 146 13.22 12.39 17.05
CA THR A 146 12.25 13.41 17.46
C THR A 146 10.96 13.36 16.67
N PHE A 147 10.93 12.67 15.53
CA PHE A 147 9.77 12.57 14.65
C PHE A 147 8.50 12.06 15.36
N PRO A 148 8.51 10.95 16.13
CA PRO A 148 7.31 10.47 16.82
C PRO A 148 6.74 11.48 17.82
N LYS A 149 7.62 12.24 18.48
CA LYS A 149 7.21 13.28 19.40
C LYS A 149 6.53 14.44 18.67
N LEU A 150 7.09 14.89 17.55
CA LEU A 150 6.50 15.95 16.72
C LEU A 150 5.13 15.52 16.15
N MET A 151 5.01 14.29 15.69
CA MET A 151 3.73 13.76 15.20
C MET A 151 2.62 13.80 16.26
N LYS A 152 2.97 13.65 17.54
CA LYS A 152 2.00 13.68 18.66
C LYS A 152 1.75 15.08 19.21
N SER A 153 2.77 15.94 19.22
CA SER A 153 2.72 17.24 19.93
C SER A 153 2.41 18.43 19.01
N ASP A 154 2.65 18.31 17.70
CA ASP A 154 2.47 19.40 16.75
C ASP A 154 1.46 19.01 15.65
N ALA A 155 0.24 19.50 15.79
CA ALA A 155 -0.86 19.23 14.86
C ALA A 155 -0.58 19.79 13.44
N LYS A 156 0.16 20.90 13.31
CA LYS A 156 0.54 21.48 12.03
C LYS A 156 1.53 20.56 11.31
N PHE A 157 2.52 20.06 12.04
CA PHE A 157 3.50 19.13 11.51
C PHE A 157 2.85 17.82 11.06
N SER A 158 2.02 17.21 11.92
CA SER A 158 1.36 15.93 11.61
C SER A 158 0.44 16.06 10.40
N LYS A 159 -0.34 17.14 10.30
CA LYS A 159 -1.18 17.41 9.13
C LYS A 159 -0.34 17.53 7.85
N LEU A 160 0.74 18.29 7.88
CA LEU A 160 1.62 18.45 6.73
C LEU A 160 2.22 17.12 6.26
N VAL A 161 2.62 16.25 7.20
CA VAL A 161 3.13 14.90 6.89
C VAL A 161 2.05 14.07 6.19
N TYR A 162 0.80 14.07 6.69
CA TYR A 162 -0.29 13.33 6.05
C TYR A 162 -0.64 13.90 4.68
N ASP A 163 -0.71 15.22 4.53
CA ASP A 163 -0.98 15.87 3.23
C ASP A 163 0.07 15.48 2.18
N ILE A 164 1.36 15.46 2.54
CA ILE A 164 2.44 15.03 1.64
C ILE A 164 2.32 13.55 1.28
N ILE A 165 1.99 12.70 2.24
CA ILE A 165 1.82 11.26 1.97
C ILE A 165 0.64 11.03 1.04
N ASP A 166 -0.46 11.73 1.24
CA ASP A 166 -1.62 11.64 0.37
C ASP A 166 -1.26 12.06 -1.07
N GLU A 167 -0.63 13.21 -1.24
CA GLU A 167 -0.29 13.74 -2.56
C GLU A 167 0.77 12.92 -3.29
N GLU A 168 1.89 12.62 -2.63
CA GLU A 168 3.08 12.07 -3.30
C GLU A 168 3.25 10.57 -3.17
N VAL A 169 2.52 9.91 -2.25
CA VAL A 169 2.63 8.46 -2.04
C VAL A 169 1.34 7.74 -2.42
N ILE A 170 0.19 8.18 -1.90
CA ILE A 170 -1.09 7.52 -2.13
C ILE A 170 -1.61 7.85 -3.53
N HIS A 171 -1.73 9.14 -3.85
CA HIS A 171 -2.28 9.63 -5.12
C HIS A 171 -1.23 9.84 -6.22
N LYS A 172 0.01 9.38 -5.99
CA LYS A 172 1.13 9.56 -6.95
C LYS A 172 0.83 9.07 -8.37
N PHE A 173 0.01 8.05 -8.50
CA PHE A 173 -0.31 7.40 -9.79
C PHE A 173 -1.78 7.59 -10.18
N GLU A 174 -2.51 8.47 -9.50
CA GLU A 174 -3.81 8.88 -10.01
C GLU A 174 -3.61 9.74 -11.24
N ASN A 175 -4.33 9.39 -12.31
CA ASN A 175 -4.39 10.22 -13.49
C ASN A 175 -5.07 11.53 -13.11
N LYS A 176 -4.27 12.58 -12.96
CA LYS A 176 -4.76 13.95 -12.77
C LYS A 176 -5.32 14.54 -14.08
N THR A 177 -5.17 13.81 -15.19
CA THR A 177 -5.64 14.15 -16.50
C THR A 177 -6.91 13.37 -16.82
N GLY A 178 -7.97 14.07 -16.99
CA GLY A 178 -9.21 13.53 -17.54
C GLY A 178 -10.32 13.46 -16.54
N LYS A 179 -11.03 14.56 -16.36
CA LYS A 179 -12.46 14.47 -16.15
C LYS A 179 -13.02 13.67 -17.31
N ALA A 180 -13.97 12.78 -17.05
CA ALA A 180 -14.62 12.00 -18.10
C ALA A 180 -15.13 12.88 -19.26
N GLU A 181 -15.37 14.14 -19.01
CA GLU A 181 -15.74 15.18 -19.97
C GLU A 181 -14.68 15.38 -21.06
N ASP A 182 -13.38 15.26 -20.74
CA ASP A 182 -12.29 15.46 -21.72
C ASP A 182 -12.20 14.32 -22.76
N PHE A 183 -12.84 13.17 -22.51
CA PHE A 183 -12.86 12.03 -23.44
C PHE A 183 -14.01 12.09 -24.43
N TYR A 184 -15.08 12.84 -24.14
CA TYR A 184 -16.25 12.95 -25.04
C TYR A 184 -16.10 14.07 -26.06
N ASP A 185 -15.21 15.04 -25.84
CA ASP A 185 -14.95 16.16 -26.76
C ASP A 185 -14.08 15.78 -27.98
N LEU A 186 -13.53 14.56 -28.02
CA LEU A 186 -12.69 14.10 -29.14
C LEU A 186 -13.46 13.39 -30.27
N GLU A 187 -14.77 13.17 -30.13
CA GLU A 187 -15.58 12.45 -31.13
C GLU A 187 -16.44 13.33 -32.05
N GLU A 188 -16.36 14.66 -31.95
CA GLU A 188 -17.04 15.57 -32.90
C GLU A 188 -16.07 16.19 -33.91
N GLU A 189 -15.27 15.39 -34.62
CA GLU A 189 -14.74 15.78 -35.91
C GLU A 189 -15.81 15.58 -36.99
N LYS A 190 -16.36 16.70 -37.47
CA LYS A 190 -17.35 16.76 -38.55
C LYS A 190 -16.80 16.09 -39.82
N PRO A 191 -17.62 15.35 -40.56
CA PRO A 191 -17.21 14.83 -41.84
C PRO A 191 -16.99 15.94 -42.85
N ASP A 192 -15.80 15.98 -43.44
CA ASP A 192 -15.46 16.83 -44.59
C ASP A 192 -16.49 16.74 -45.70
N GLU A 193 -17.21 17.79 -45.95
CA GLU A 193 -17.90 18.03 -47.22
C GLU A 193 -16.88 18.11 -48.36
N LYS A 194 -16.60 16.98 -49.02
CA LYS A 194 -15.92 17.00 -50.31
C LYS A 194 -16.89 17.35 -51.40
N ASN A 195 -16.75 18.57 -51.89
CA ASN A 195 -17.22 19.09 -53.16
C ASN A 195 -17.38 18.08 -54.28
N ASN A 196 -18.60 17.99 -54.79
CA ASN A 196 -18.83 17.65 -56.16
C ASN A 196 -18.53 18.88 -57.04
N ASN A 197 -17.60 18.71 -57.97
CA ASN A 197 -17.59 19.30 -59.31
C ASN A 197 -16.89 18.32 -60.22
#